data_1039ce8218f9f9fcaafe756c0bf0c611
#
_entry.id   1039ce8218f9f9fcaafe756c0bf0c611
#
_cell.length_a   1.000
_cell.length_b   1.000
_cell.length_c   1.000
_cell.angle_alpha   90.00
_cell.angle_beta   90.00
_cell.angle_gamma   90.00
#
_symmetry.space_group_name_H-M   'P 1'
#
loop_
_entity.id
_entity.type
_entity.pdbx_description
1 polymer ?
#
loop_
_entity_poly.entity_id
_entity_poly.type
_entity_poly.pdbx_seq_one_letter_code
_entity_poly.pdbx_strand_id
1 'polypeptide(L)'
;TNDGENYSVLHHAFTKRNYRCGAIVINASHFVPQSRPRVFIIAVKKGCTIPDSLIGTGPCWLHNKAATELGTRLPDWIWWNTDKPPRRHQTVKDIIEKDVPFDKDDVLRLVPERHREKLNEHETVYATGYRRTRHGKQQLELRCDGIAGCLRTPEGGSSKQYLIVKEGKSTHARLLTVREAARLMGAPDTFKLPGSYNDGYKAMGDAVAMPVAQFIGEHFLMKIAEAIYND
;
A
#
# COMPACT_ATOMS: atom_id res chain seq x y z
N THR A 1 -12.74 2.24 -11.03
CA THR A 1 -13.85 3.17 -11.15
C THR A 1 -14.27 3.21 -12.60
N ASN A 2 -15.56 3.23 -12.90
CA ASN A 2 -16.14 3.18 -14.24
C ASN A 2 -15.62 1.99 -15.07
N ASP A 3 -15.61 0.78 -14.54
CA ASP A 3 -15.24 -0.47 -15.22
C ASP A 3 -13.97 -0.41 -16.08
N GLY A 4 -13.02 0.43 -15.67
CA GLY A 4 -11.75 0.62 -16.35
C GLY A 4 -11.74 1.67 -17.47
N GLU A 5 -12.82 2.40 -17.71
CA GLU A 5 -12.89 3.42 -18.77
C GLU A 5 -11.79 4.48 -18.66
N ASN A 6 -11.56 5.03 -17.44
CA ASN A 6 -10.52 6.03 -17.24
C ASN A 6 -9.13 5.50 -17.60
N TYR A 7 -8.87 4.22 -17.31
CA TYR A 7 -7.61 3.60 -17.72
C TYR A 7 -7.56 3.41 -19.25
N SER A 8 -8.66 2.97 -19.87
CA SER A 8 -8.73 2.79 -21.31
C SER A 8 -8.44 4.10 -22.06
N VAL A 9 -8.97 5.24 -21.59
CA VAL A 9 -8.66 6.56 -22.16
C VAL A 9 -7.16 6.87 -22.06
N LEU A 10 -6.56 6.63 -20.90
CA LEU A 10 -5.12 6.83 -20.69
C LEU A 10 -4.29 5.90 -21.58
N HIS A 11 -4.66 4.62 -21.67
CA HIS A 11 -4.00 3.64 -22.52
C HIS A 11 -4.02 4.05 -24.00
N HIS A 12 -5.17 4.47 -24.51
CA HIS A 12 -5.28 5.00 -25.87
C HIS A 12 -4.46 6.27 -26.09
N ALA A 13 -4.31 7.13 -25.07
CA ALA A 13 -3.46 8.30 -25.18
C ALA A 13 -1.97 7.94 -25.33
N PHE A 14 -1.51 6.86 -24.70
CA PHE A 14 -0.17 6.31 -24.88
C PHE A 14 -0.01 5.68 -26.27
N THR A 15 -0.93 4.80 -26.67
CA THR A 15 -0.82 4.11 -27.97
C THR A 15 -0.88 5.06 -29.16
N LYS A 16 -1.71 6.11 -29.11
CA LYS A 16 -1.74 7.20 -30.10
C LYS A 16 -0.42 7.98 -30.19
N ARG A 17 0.40 7.97 -29.15
CA ARG A 17 1.73 8.59 -29.11
C ARG A 17 2.87 7.60 -29.36
N ASN A 18 2.52 6.47 -29.95
CA ASN A 18 3.49 5.43 -30.29
C ASN A 18 4.19 4.78 -29.08
N TYR A 19 3.43 4.53 -27.98
CA TYR A 19 3.88 3.74 -26.85
C TYR A 19 3.15 2.41 -26.76
N ARG A 20 3.82 1.41 -26.22
CA ARG A 20 3.23 0.19 -25.66
C ARG A 20 3.19 0.36 -24.15
N CYS A 21 2.15 -0.09 -23.48
CA CYS A 21 2.07 0.04 -22.03
C CYS A 21 1.27 -1.09 -21.39
N GLY A 22 1.49 -1.28 -20.10
CA GLY A 22 0.71 -2.18 -19.26
C GLY A 22 0.60 -1.66 -17.84
N ALA A 23 -0.44 -2.07 -17.12
CA ALA A 23 -0.63 -1.74 -15.73
C ALA A 23 -0.25 -2.92 -14.84
N ILE A 24 0.46 -2.63 -13.76
CA ILE A 24 0.75 -3.58 -12.68
C ILE A 24 0.11 -3.09 -11.38
N VAL A 25 -0.28 -4.01 -10.52
CA VAL A 25 -0.84 -3.72 -9.20
C VAL A 25 0.05 -4.34 -8.15
N ILE A 26 0.73 -3.50 -7.39
CA ILE A 26 1.61 -3.95 -6.31
C ILE A 26 1.02 -3.52 -4.97
N ASN A 27 0.87 -4.48 -4.05
CA ASN A 27 0.51 -4.18 -2.67
C ASN A 27 1.78 -3.98 -1.85
N ALA A 28 1.90 -2.84 -1.17
CA ALA A 28 3.03 -2.55 -0.28
C ALA A 28 3.23 -3.62 0.81
N SER A 29 2.20 -4.42 1.11
CA SER A 29 2.29 -5.54 2.07
C SER A 29 3.31 -6.61 1.68
N HIS A 30 3.80 -6.63 0.47
CA HIS A 30 4.95 -7.46 0.09
C HIS A 30 6.26 -6.98 0.74
N PHE A 31 6.38 -5.71 1.09
CA PHE A 31 7.61 -5.06 1.54
C PHE A 31 7.53 -4.52 2.96
N VAL A 32 6.40 -3.90 3.33
CA VAL A 32 6.16 -3.26 4.63
C VAL A 32 4.87 -3.79 5.26
N PRO A 33 4.68 -3.68 6.58
CA PRO A 33 3.47 -4.17 7.23
C PRO A 33 2.27 -3.23 7.01
N GLN A 34 2.01 -2.86 5.76
CA GLN A 34 0.88 -2.04 5.35
C GLN A 34 0.19 -2.60 4.11
N SER A 35 -1.11 -2.80 4.16
CA SER A 35 -1.92 -3.14 2.98
C SER A 35 -2.23 -1.87 2.19
N ARG A 36 -1.47 -1.65 1.12
CA ARG A 36 -1.55 -0.48 0.24
C ARG A 36 -1.39 -0.90 -1.22
N PRO A 37 -2.42 -1.49 -1.84
CA PRO A 37 -2.38 -1.78 -3.27
C PRO A 37 -2.39 -0.48 -4.07
N ARG A 38 -1.50 -0.39 -5.07
CA ARG A 38 -1.43 0.74 -6.00
C ARG A 38 -1.25 0.22 -7.42
N VAL A 39 -1.84 0.94 -8.36
CA VAL A 39 -1.66 0.71 -9.79
C VAL A 39 -0.46 1.53 -10.25
N PHE A 40 0.44 0.89 -10.98
CA PHE A 40 1.54 1.55 -11.67
C PHE A 40 1.40 1.26 -13.16
N ILE A 41 1.68 2.26 -13.98
CA ILE A 41 1.61 2.16 -15.43
C ILE A 41 3.02 2.36 -15.95
N ILE A 42 3.52 1.36 -16.65
CA ILE A 42 4.82 1.42 -17.30
C ILE A 42 4.57 1.47 -18.80
N ALA A 43 5.09 2.50 -19.45
CA ALA A 43 4.95 2.72 -20.88
C ALA A 43 6.32 2.87 -21.53
N VAL A 44 6.53 2.17 -22.65
CA VAL A 44 7.78 2.20 -23.42
C VAL A 44 7.46 2.59 -24.85
N LYS A 45 8.26 3.49 -25.43
CA LYS A 45 8.06 3.92 -26.82
C LYS A 45 8.26 2.74 -27.77
N LYS A 46 7.41 2.62 -28.80
CA LYS A 46 7.59 1.61 -29.84
C LYS A 46 8.94 1.84 -30.54
N GLY A 47 9.64 0.75 -30.80
CA GLY A 47 11.01 0.79 -31.35
C GLY A 47 12.10 0.79 -30.28
N CYS A 48 11.78 0.98 -29.01
CA CYS A 48 12.74 0.76 -27.92
C CYS A 48 12.67 -0.70 -27.47
N THR A 49 13.84 -1.28 -27.21
CA THR A 49 13.99 -2.65 -26.74
C THR A 49 13.48 -2.80 -25.30
N ILE A 50 12.69 -3.84 -25.08
CA ILE A 50 12.27 -4.28 -23.75
C ILE A 50 12.85 -5.67 -23.54
N PRO A 51 13.60 -5.93 -22.47
CA PRO A 51 14.11 -7.27 -22.18
C PRO A 51 13.00 -8.33 -22.16
N ASP A 52 13.20 -9.44 -22.84
CA ASP A 52 12.21 -10.53 -22.90
C ASP A 52 11.82 -11.05 -21.51
N SER A 53 12.75 -11.03 -20.57
CA SER A 53 12.50 -11.41 -19.18
C SER A 53 11.44 -10.58 -18.47
N LEU A 54 11.15 -9.37 -18.97
CA LEU A 54 10.13 -8.48 -18.44
C LEU A 54 8.76 -8.63 -19.11
N ILE A 55 8.66 -9.45 -20.17
CA ILE A 55 7.43 -9.66 -20.92
C ILE A 55 6.90 -11.06 -20.65
N GLY A 56 5.72 -11.15 -20.04
CA GLY A 56 5.00 -12.40 -19.87
C GLY A 56 4.06 -12.70 -21.02
N THR A 57 3.60 -13.95 -21.10
CA THR A 57 2.60 -14.41 -22.09
C THR A 57 1.17 -14.15 -21.62
N GLY A 58 0.97 -13.67 -20.41
CA GLY A 58 -0.34 -13.44 -19.80
C GLY A 58 -0.25 -12.88 -18.39
N PRO A 59 -1.37 -12.87 -17.65
CA PRO A 59 -1.42 -12.32 -16.30
C PRO A 59 -0.57 -13.13 -15.32
N CYS A 60 0.10 -12.42 -14.40
CA CYS A 60 0.88 -12.99 -13.31
C CYS A 60 0.51 -12.32 -11.97
N TRP A 61 1.31 -12.49 -10.93
CA TRP A 61 1.08 -11.91 -9.59
C TRP A 61 0.95 -10.38 -9.57
N LEU A 62 1.44 -9.70 -10.61
CA LEU A 62 1.35 -8.25 -10.80
C LEU A 62 -0.03 -7.78 -11.30
N HIS A 63 -0.91 -8.69 -11.70
CA HIS A 63 -2.17 -8.34 -12.34
C HIS A 63 -3.35 -8.81 -11.49
N ASN A 64 -4.11 -7.85 -10.95
CA ASN A 64 -5.40 -8.18 -10.36
C ASN A 64 -6.46 -8.40 -11.45
N LYS A 65 -7.68 -8.83 -11.05
CA LYS A 65 -8.78 -9.10 -11.97
C LYS A 65 -9.02 -7.97 -12.98
N ALA A 66 -9.07 -6.71 -12.49
CA ALA A 66 -9.31 -5.55 -13.36
C ALA A 66 -8.18 -5.33 -14.38
N ALA A 67 -6.91 -5.46 -13.97
CA ALA A 67 -5.77 -5.36 -14.88
C ALA A 67 -5.76 -6.50 -15.91
N THR A 68 -6.16 -7.71 -15.50
CA THR A 68 -6.31 -8.86 -16.40
C THR A 68 -7.38 -8.60 -17.45
N GLU A 69 -8.57 -8.16 -17.06
CA GLU A 69 -9.66 -7.85 -17.98
C GLU A 69 -9.31 -6.74 -18.96
N LEU A 70 -8.58 -5.71 -18.51
CA LEU A 70 -8.09 -4.64 -19.37
C LEU A 70 -7.05 -5.15 -20.36
N GLY A 71 -6.09 -5.95 -19.91
CA GLY A 71 -5.01 -6.46 -20.75
C GLY A 71 -5.48 -7.41 -21.86
N THR A 72 -6.59 -8.11 -21.65
CA THR A 72 -7.16 -9.00 -22.70
C THR A 72 -7.88 -8.26 -23.81
N ARG A 73 -8.29 -7.00 -23.61
CA ARG A 73 -9.08 -6.24 -24.58
C ARG A 73 -8.40 -5.00 -25.16
N LEU A 74 -7.33 -4.52 -24.53
CA LEU A 74 -6.63 -3.32 -24.99
C LEU A 74 -5.46 -3.68 -25.92
N PRO A 75 -5.31 -2.99 -27.08
CA PRO A 75 -4.20 -3.24 -27.99
C PRO A 75 -2.87 -2.78 -27.42
N ASP A 76 -1.76 -3.33 -27.94
CA ASP A 76 -0.39 -2.93 -27.53
C ASP A 76 -0.14 -3.06 -26.01
N TRP A 77 -0.89 -3.94 -25.35
CA TRP A 77 -0.70 -4.21 -23.92
C TRP A 77 0.58 -5.00 -23.69
N ILE A 78 1.32 -4.62 -22.64
CA ILE A 78 2.47 -5.39 -22.17
C ILE A 78 2.06 -6.13 -20.89
N TRP A 79 2.16 -7.45 -20.91
CA TRP A 79 2.06 -8.28 -19.71
C TRP A 79 3.39 -8.22 -18.97
N TRP A 80 3.57 -7.17 -18.15
CA TRP A 80 4.78 -7.03 -17.35
C TRP A 80 4.99 -8.23 -16.43
N ASN A 81 6.23 -8.73 -16.39
CA ASN A 81 6.61 -9.89 -15.60
C ASN A 81 7.90 -9.65 -14.82
N THR A 82 7.96 -10.16 -13.62
CA THR A 82 9.18 -10.27 -12.79
C THR A 82 8.89 -11.21 -11.63
N ASP A 83 9.94 -11.68 -10.96
CA ASP A 83 9.82 -12.50 -9.76
C ASP A 83 9.16 -11.73 -8.61
N LYS A 84 8.47 -12.48 -7.74
CA LYS A 84 7.95 -11.90 -6.51
C LYS A 84 9.10 -11.50 -5.59
N PRO A 85 8.96 -10.39 -4.85
CA PRO A 85 9.91 -10.07 -3.80
C PRO A 85 9.92 -11.17 -2.72
N PRO A 86 11.02 -11.32 -1.97
CA PRO A 86 11.10 -12.21 -0.82
C PRO A 86 9.95 -11.95 0.16
N ARG A 87 9.55 -13.00 0.89
CA ARG A 87 8.49 -12.89 1.88
C ARG A 87 8.89 -11.90 2.99
N ARG A 88 8.05 -10.90 3.22
CA ARG A 88 8.21 -9.96 4.34
C ARG A 88 7.98 -10.70 5.67
N HIS A 89 8.79 -10.40 6.67
CA HIS A 89 8.66 -10.90 8.05
C HIS A 89 8.17 -9.81 9.02
N GLN A 90 8.40 -8.55 8.72
CA GLN A 90 8.03 -7.40 9.55
C GLN A 90 6.51 -7.30 9.75
N THR A 91 6.08 -6.99 10.96
CA THR A 91 4.69 -6.80 11.38
C THR A 91 4.44 -5.41 11.95
N VAL A 92 3.20 -5.09 12.31
CA VAL A 92 2.87 -3.85 13.01
C VAL A 92 3.69 -3.70 14.30
N LYS A 93 3.97 -4.79 15.03
CA LYS A 93 4.81 -4.77 16.24
C LYS A 93 6.17 -4.13 16.00
N ASP A 94 6.77 -4.38 14.84
CA ASP A 94 8.14 -3.98 14.52
C ASP A 94 8.29 -2.51 14.14
N ILE A 95 7.17 -1.80 13.92
CA ILE A 95 7.19 -0.38 13.55
C ILE A 95 6.86 0.55 14.72
N ILE A 96 6.47 0.00 15.87
CA ILE A 96 5.98 0.78 17.02
C ILE A 96 7.12 1.58 17.64
N GLU A 97 6.86 2.86 17.91
CA GLU A 97 7.72 3.67 18.78
C GLU A 97 7.50 3.31 20.24
N LYS A 98 8.61 3.11 20.96
CA LYS A 98 8.61 2.90 22.40
C LYS A 98 8.34 4.24 23.12
N ASP A 99 7.83 4.15 24.32
CA ASP A 99 7.66 5.30 25.24
C ASP A 99 6.66 6.37 24.75
N VAL A 100 5.79 6.03 23.78
CA VAL A 100 4.67 6.88 23.36
C VAL A 100 3.42 6.51 24.16
N PRO A 101 2.84 7.44 24.93
CA PRO A 101 1.71 7.14 25.81
C PRO A 101 0.45 6.75 25.03
N PHE A 102 -0.33 5.84 25.61
CA PHE A 102 -1.66 5.50 25.14
C PHE A 102 -2.68 6.46 25.78
N ASP A 103 -3.26 7.32 24.98
CA ASP A 103 -4.11 8.44 25.42
C ASP A 103 -5.51 8.43 24.79
N LYS A 104 -5.88 7.32 24.11
CA LYS A 104 -7.14 7.19 23.37
C LYS A 104 -7.92 5.93 23.72
N ASP A 105 -7.82 5.44 24.95
CA ASP A 105 -8.53 4.22 25.37
C ASP A 105 -10.06 4.37 25.28
N ASP A 106 -10.59 5.58 25.32
CA ASP A 106 -12.00 5.89 25.12
C ASP A 106 -12.54 5.40 23.78
N VAL A 107 -11.67 5.30 22.75
CA VAL A 107 -12.06 4.81 21.41
C VAL A 107 -12.38 3.31 21.42
N LEU A 108 -11.90 2.55 22.40
CA LEU A 108 -12.11 1.10 22.51
C LEU A 108 -13.59 0.72 22.67
N ARG A 109 -14.40 1.64 23.22
CA ARG A 109 -15.86 1.45 23.30
C ARG A 109 -16.54 1.29 21.93
N LEU A 110 -15.89 1.82 20.87
CA LEU A 110 -16.36 1.76 19.49
C LEU A 110 -15.99 0.47 18.77
N VAL A 111 -15.21 -0.42 19.40
CA VAL A 111 -14.81 -1.71 18.81
C VAL A 111 -16.02 -2.64 18.75
N PRO A 112 -16.44 -3.09 17.54
CA PRO A 112 -17.52 -4.05 17.39
C PRO A 112 -17.18 -5.40 18.01
N GLU A 113 -18.20 -6.16 18.47
CA GLU A 113 -18.01 -7.45 19.14
C GLU A 113 -17.15 -8.42 18.31
N ARG A 114 -17.43 -8.57 17.03
CA ARG A 114 -16.61 -9.39 16.10
C ARG A 114 -15.11 -9.07 16.10
N HIS A 115 -14.71 -7.84 16.44
CA HIS A 115 -13.32 -7.44 16.55
C HIS A 115 -12.78 -7.61 17.99
N ARG A 116 -13.65 -7.54 19.00
CA ARG A 116 -13.30 -7.87 20.39
C ARG A 116 -12.98 -9.36 20.51
N GLU A 117 -13.78 -10.22 19.90
CA GLU A 117 -13.51 -11.65 19.81
C GLU A 117 -12.11 -11.91 19.25
N LYS A 118 -11.77 -11.30 18.09
CA LYS A 118 -10.43 -11.42 17.48
C LYS A 118 -9.29 -10.91 18.36
N LEU A 119 -9.51 -9.83 19.12
CA LEU A 119 -8.52 -9.36 20.09
C LEU A 119 -8.33 -10.39 21.23
N ASN A 120 -9.36 -11.15 21.57
CA ASN A 120 -9.33 -12.12 22.66
C ASN A 120 -8.81 -13.49 22.25
N GLU A 121 -8.61 -13.77 20.95
CA GLU A 121 -8.02 -15.02 20.46
C GLU A 121 -6.57 -15.21 20.92
N HIS A 122 -5.86 -14.11 21.24
CA HIS A 122 -4.45 -14.16 21.64
C HIS A 122 -4.18 -13.33 22.90
N GLU A 123 -3.18 -13.73 23.65
CA GLU A 123 -2.75 -13.02 24.86
C GLU A 123 -2.16 -11.65 24.51
N THR A 124 -1.37 -11.58 23.42
CA THR A 124 -0.78 -10.32 22.94
C THR A 124 -1.18 -10.06 21.50
N VAL A 125 -1.75 -8.88 21.22
CA VAL A 125 -2.19 -8.46 19.91
C VAL A 125 -1.74 -7.04 19.61
N TYR A 126 -1.12 -6.84 18.46
CA TYR A 126 -0.83 -5.51 17.89
C TYR A 126 -1.74 -5.29 16.68
N ALA A 127 -2.76 -4.48 16.87
CA ALA A 127 -3.76 -4.20 15.85
C ALA A 127 -3.72 -2.74 15.42
N THR A 128 -4.19 -2.47 14.22
CA THR A 128 -4.48 -1.11 13.77
C THR A 128 -5.95 -0.96 13.40
N GLY A 129 -6.46 0.26 13.47
CA GLY A 129 -7.88 0.47 13.17
C GLY A 129 -8.22 1.87 12.70
N TYR A 130 -9.38 1.97 12.06
CA TYR A 130 -9.98 3.24 11.65
C TYR A 130 -11.35 3.42 12.27
N ARG A 131 -11.68 4.65 12.64
CA ARG A 131 -13.08 4.99 12.87
C ARG A 131 -13.84 5.02 11.55
N ARG A 132 -14.96 4.34 11.52
CA ARG A 132 -15.88 4.27 10.37
C ARG A 132 -17.31 4.52 10.83
N THR A 133 -18.08 5.20 10.03
CA THR A 133 -19.52 5.26 10.21
C THR A 133 -20.16 4.13 9.42
N ARG A 134 -20.87 3.25 10.12
CA ARG A 134 -21.65 2.15 9.55
C ARG A 134 -23.09 2.25 10.06
N HIS A 135 -24.06 2.32 9.16
CA HIS A 135 -25.47 2.45 9.50
C HIS A 135 -25.73 3.57 10.53
N GLY A 136 -25.12 4.75 10.31
CA GLY A 136 -25.26 5.92 11.19
C GLY A 136 -24.49 5.85 12.52
N LYS A 137 -23.81 4.75 12.83
CA LYS A 137 -23.05 4.57 14.08
C LYS A 137 -21.55 4.57 13.82
N GLN A 138 -20.79 5.24 14.67
CA GLN A 138 -19.33 5.17 14.62
C GLN A 138 -18.85 3.83 15.19
N GLN A 139 -17.92 3.21 14.48
CA GLN A 139 -17.25 1.97 14.88
C GLN A 139 -15.75 2.10 14.66
N LEU A 140 -14.95 1.44 15.50
CA LEU A 140 -13.53 1.25 15.30
C LEU A 140 -13.30 -0.12 14.65
N GLU A 141 -13.10 -0.12 13.34
CA GLU A 141 -12.82 -1.35 12.59
C GLU A 141 -11.34 -1.70 12.71
N LEU A 142 -11.05 -2.85 13.31
CA LEU A 142 -9.69 -3.32 13.58
C LEU A 142 -9.19 -4.30 12.52
N ARG A 143 -7.89 -4.32 12.38
CA ARG A 143 -7.12 -5.31 11.66
C ARG A 143 -6.08 -5.91 12.61
N CYS A 144 -6.18 -7.23 12.85
CA CYS A 144 -5.40 -7.95 13.84
C CYS A 144 -4.38 -8.93 13.23
N ASP A 145 -4.16 -8.88 11.91
CA ASP A 145 -3.30 -9.80 11.16
C ASP A 145 -1.83 -9.34 11.07
N GLY A 146 -1.42 -8.40 11.93
CA GLY A 146 -0.07 -7.85 11.94
C GLY A 146 0.26 -6.90 10.78
N ILE A 147 -0.77 -6.49 10.00
CA ILE A 147 -0.62 -5.58 8.87
C ILE A 147 -1.52 -4.37 9.09
N ALA A 148 -0.99 -3.16 8.97
CA ALA A 148 -1.77 -1.93 9.01
C ALA A 148 -2.64 -1.75 7.76
N GLY A 149 -3.75 -1.04 7.93
CA GLY A 149 -4.55 -0.56 6.80
C GLY A 149 -3.80 0.48 5.96
N CYS A 150 -4.34 0.81 4.78
CA CYS A 150 -3.75 1.84 3.93
C CYS A 150 -3.79 3.21 4.62
N LEU A 151 -2.64 3.84 4.82
CA LEU A 151 -2.57 5.24 5.24
C LEU A 151 -3.31 6.12 4.23
N ARG A 152 -4.09 7.05 4.74
CA ARG A 152 -4.90 7.98 3.93
C ARG A 152 -4.55 9.40 4.28
N THR A 153 -4.68 10.29 3.31
CA THR A 153 -4.66 11.73 3.55
C THR A 153 -5.78 12.09 4.50
N PRO A 154 -5.49 12.78 5.61
CA PRO A 154 -6.52 13.19 6.56
C PRO A 154 -7.36 14.34 5.99
N GLU A 155 -8.45 14.00 5.33
CA GLU A 155 -9.56 14.90 5.06
C GLU A 155 -10.66 14.63 6.09
N GLY A 156 -10.56 15.29 7.25
CA GLY A 156 -11.44 15.05 8.38
C GLY A 156 -10.94 13.97 9.37
N GLY A 157 -11.45 13.99 10.59
CA GLY A 157 -10.92 13.26 11.76
C GLY A 157 -10.98 11.72 11.73
N SER A 158 -11.61 11.09 10.71
CA SER A 158 -11.81 9.63 10.65
C SER A 158 -10.76 8.88 9.81
N SER A 159 -9.80 9.56 9.20
CA SER A 159 -8.81 8.97 8.30
C SER A 159 -7.50 8.56 8.98
N LYS A 160 -7.27 8.99 10.22
CA LYS A 160 -6.10 8.61 11.01
C LYS A 160 -6.26 7.21 11.59
N GLN A 161 -5.19 6.43 11.56
CA GLN A 161 -5.19 5.10 12.16
C GLN A 161 -4.89 5.15 13.66
N TYR A 162 -5.56 4.29 14.38
CA TYR A 162 -5.26 3.96 15.76
C TYR A 162 -4.35 2.73 15.80
N LEU A 163 -3.40 2.74 16.71
CA LEU A 163 -2.70 1.56 17.21
C LEU A 163 -3.45 1.06 18.43
N ILE A 164 -3.73 -0.23 18.45
CA ILE A 164 -4.33 -0.93 19.59
C ILE A 164 -3.35 -2.02 20.01
N VAL A 165 -2.99 -2.00 21.28
CA VAL A 165 -2.12 -3.03 21.89
C VAL A 165 -2.90 -3.71 23.00
N LYS A 166 -3.04 -5.01 22.91
CA LYS A 166 -3.58 -5.88 23.97
C LYS A 166 -2.44 -6.71 24.53
N GLU A 167 -2.31 -6.71 25.85
CA GLU A 167 -1.39 -7.54 26.61
C GLU A 167 -2.13 -8.12 27.82
N GLY A 168 -2.29 -9.43 27.82
CA GLY A 168 -3.10 -10.11 28.83
C GLY A 168 -4.55 -9.59 28.86
N LYS A 169 -4.95 -9.02 29.99
CA LYS A 169 -6.30 -8.43 30.19
C LYS A 169 -6.37 -6.94 29.84
N SER A 170 -5.23 -6.29 29.65
CA SER A 170 -5.16 -4.86 29.37
C SER A 170 -5.19 -4.60 27.86
N THR A 171 -5.94 -3.58 27.45
CA THR A 171 -6.00 -3.13 26.08
C THR A 171 -5.92 -1.61 26.05
N HIS A 172 -4.99 -1.09 25.26
CA HIS A 172 -4.72 0.34 25.16
C HIS A 172 -4.78 0.81 23.71
N ALA A 173 -5.12 2.07 23.51
CA ALA A 173 -5.24 2.68 22.19
C ALA A 173 -4.60 4.06 22.14
N ARG A 174 -3.97 4.37 21.01
CA ARG A 174 -3.51 5.71 20.64
C ARG A 174 -3.52 5.88 19.11
N LEU A 175 -3.34 7.08 18.63
CA LEU A 175 -3.08 7.29 17.22
C LEU A 175 -1.68 6.78 16.85
N LEU A 176 -1.50 6.31 15.61
CA LEU A 176 -0.15 6.11 15.07
C LEU A 176 0.60 7.43 15.06
N THR A 177 1.87 7.39 15.42
CA THR A 177 2.76 8.55 15.28
C THR A 177 3.13 8.79 13.82
N VAL A 178 3.69 9.97 13.52
CA VAL A 178 4.20 10.24 12.15
C VAL A 178 5.38 9.35 11.82
N ARG A 179 6.22 9.01 12.82
CA ARG A 179 7.36 8.10 12.63
C ARG A 179 6.88 6.68 12.30
N GLU A 180 5.88 6.18 12.99
CA GLU A 180 5.27 4.89 12.68
C GLU A 180 4.63 4.88 11.29
N ALA A 181 3.94 5.96 10.92
CA ALA A 181 3.41 6.12 9.57
C ALA A 181 4.54 6.12 8.51
N ALA A 182 5.68 6.75 8.80
CA ALA A 182 6.85 6.74 7.92
C ALA A 182 7.47 5.33 7.79
N ARG A 183 7.60 4.59 8.90
CA ARG A 183 8.05 3.19 8.89
C ARG A 183 7.09 2.29 8.08
N LEU A 184 5.79 2.52 8.16
CA LEU A 184 4.79 1.83 7.31
C LEU A 184 4.94 2.16 5.82
N MET A 185 5.58 3.28 5.48
CA MET A 185 5.93 3.62 4.10
C MET A 185 7.34 3.14 3.69
N GLY A 186 8.06 2.47 4.61
CA GLY A 186 9.42 1.99 4.39
C GLY A 186 10.49 3.07 4.49
N ALA A 187 10.16 4.23 5.07
CA ALA A 187 11.14 5.27 5.31
C ALA A 187 12.07 4.89 6.47
N PRO A 188 13.39 5.09 6.35
CA PRO A 188 14.32 4.85 7.43
C PRO A 188 14.12 5.86 8.57
N ASP A 189 14.56 5.51 9.77
CA ASP A 189 14.41 6.39 10.94
C ASP A 189 15.17 7.72 10.81
N THR A 190 16.18 7.76 9.94
CA THR A 190 16.92 8.98 9.59
C THR A 190 16.15 9.93 8.67
N PHE A 191 15.03 9.48 8.09
CA PHE A 191 14.20 10.32 7.22
C PHE A 191 13.62 11.49 8.02
N LYS A 192 13.87 12.72 7.54
CA LYS A 192 13.37 13.93 8.17
C LYS A 192 11.87 14.08 7.93
N LEU A 193 11.13 14.19 9.01
CA LEU A 193 9.67 14.37 8.98
C LEU A 193 9.31 15.84 9.14
N PRO A 194 8.18 16.30 8.56
CA PRO A 194 7.62 17.61 8.86
C PRO A 194 7.35 17.80 10.34
N GLY A 195 7.46 19.05 10.83
CA GLY A 195 7.34 19.35 12.28
C GLY A 195 5.93 19.17 12.84
N SER A 196 4.87 19.33 12.02
CA SER A 196 3.51 19.11 12.51
C SER A 196 3.05 17.67 12.27
N TYR A 197 2.27 17.15 13.21
CA TYR A 197 1.64 15.82 13.09
C TYR A 197 0.78 15.70 11.82
N ASN A 198 -0.03 16.73 11.55
CA ASN A 198 -0.97 16.70 10.43
C ASN A 198 -0.24 16.69 9.07
N ASP A 199 0.77 17.52 8.91
CA ASP A 199 1.55 17.60 7.67
C ASP A 199 2.35 16.33 7.45
N GLY A 200 3.00 15.81 8.50
CA GLY A 200 3.73 14.56 8.43
C GLY A 200 2.84 13.37 8.08
N TYR A 201 1.70 13.25 8.75
CA TYR A 201 0.75 12.17 8.48
C TYR A 201 0.14 12.27 7.07
N LYS A 202 -0.16 13.50 6.60
CA LYS A 202 -0.63 13.78 5.25
C LYS A 202 0.41 13.38 4.22
N ALA A 203 1.67 13.79 4.41
CA ALA A 203 2.76 13.41 3.51
C ALA A 203 2.89 11.88 3.36
N MET A 204 2.80 11.14 4.46
CA MET A 204 2.82 9.66 4.43
C MET A 204 1.56 9.08 3.76
N GLY A 205 0.41 9.71 3.93
CA GLY A 205 -0.85 9.31 3.27
C GLY A 205 -0.79 9.46 1.75
N ASP A 206 -0.14 10.49 1.25
CA ASP A 206 -0.03 10.79 -0.20
C ASP A 206 1.12 10.07 -0.89
N ALA A 207 2.17 9.69 -0.14
CA ALA A 207 3.38 9.10 -0.69
C ALA A 207 3.17 7.69 -1.29
N VAL A 208 4.09 7.29 -2.16
CA VAL A 208 4.29 5.89 -2.56
C VAL A 208 5.22 5.22 -1.54
N ALA A 209 4.93 3.97 -1.17
CA ALA A 209 5.82 3.21 -0.29
C ALA A 209 7.20 3.06 -0.94
N MET A 210 8.24 3.50 -0.23
CA MET A 210 9.60 3.57 -0.75
C MET A 210 10.11 2.24 -1.35
N PRO A 211 9.97 1.09 -0.66
CA PRO A 211 10.47 -0.17 -1.23
C PRO A 211 9.66 -0.65 -2.44
N VAL A 212 8.42 -0.20 -2.63
CA VAL A 212 7.66 -0.47 -3.87
C VAL A 212 8.24 0.34 -5.02
N ALA A 213 8.55 1.63 -4.81
CA ALA A 213 9.16 2.48 -5.82
C ALA A 213 10.56 1.96 -6.20
N GLN A 214 11.36 1.55 -5.21
CA GLN A 214 12.68 0.94 -5.41
C GLN A 214 12.56 -0.35 -6.23
N PHE A 215 11.64 -1.24 -5.87
CA PHE A 215 11.41 -2.49 -6.61
C PHE A 215 11.05 -2.25 -8.08
N ILE A 216 10.17 -1.27 -8.35
CA ILE A 216 9.82 -0.91 -9.73
C ILE A 216 11.03 -0.34 -10.46
N GLY A 217 11.81 0.52 -9.80
CA GLY A 217 13.05 1.08 -10.35
C GLY A 217 14.03 0.00 -10.77
N GLU A 218 14.38 -0.90 -9.85
CA GLU A 218 15.41 -1.92 -10.07
C GLU A 218 14.96 -3.04 -11.02
N HIS A 219 13.70 -3.49 -10.92
CA HIS A 219 13.22 -4.67 -11.63
C HIS A 219 12.61 -4.36 -13.01
N PHE A 220 12.26 -3.11 -13.26
CA PHE A 220 11.70 -2.69 -14.56
C PHE A 220 12.47 -1.53 -15.17
N LEU A 221 12.51 -0.35 -14.53
CA LEU A 221 12.97 0.86 -15.18
C LEU A 221 14.46 0.83 -15.51
N MET A 222 15.29 0.36 -14.60
CA MET A 222 16.76 0.24 -14.85
C MET A 222 17.03 -0.77 -15.96
N LYS A 223 16.41 -1.95 -15.93
CA LYS A 223 16.59 -2.98 -16.97
C LYS A 223 16.15 -2.50 -18.37
N ILE A 224 15.03 -1.76 -18.42
CA ILE A 224 14.55 -1.16 -19.68
C ILE A 224 15.54 -0.09 -20.16
N ALA A 225 16.00 0.78 -19.25
CA ALA A 225 16.96 1.83 -19.58
C ALA A 225 18.30 1.25 -20.09
N GLU A 226 18.82 0.21 -19.44
CA GLU A 226 20.04 -0.50 -19.86
C GLU A 226 19.87 -1.13 -21.25
N ALA A 227 18.73 -1.76 -21.54
CA ALA A 227 18.47 -2.35 -22.85
C ALA A 227 18.40 -1.28 -23.96
N ILE A 228 17.79 -0.14 -23.67
CA ILE A 228 17.71 0.98 -24.65
C ILE A 228 19.07 1.62 -24.87
N TYR A 229 19.92 1.67 -23.84
CA TYR A 229 21.24 2.27 -23.95
C TYR A 229 22.23 1.39 -24.74
N ASN A 230 22.04 0.08 -24.70
CA ASN A 230 22.89 -0.90 -25.37
C ASN A 230 22.44 -1.25 -26.82
N ASP A 231 21.31 -0.71 -27.27
CA ASP A 231 20.83 -0.78 -28.69
C ASP A 231 21.48 0.31 -29.55
#